data_7bc1c8f0574878de39273b146a4771f6
#
_entry.id   7bc1c8f0574878de39273b146a4771f6
#
_cell.length_a   1.000
_cell.length_b   1.000
_cell.length_c   1.000
_cell.angle_alpha   90.00
_cell.angle_beta   90.00
_cell.angle_gamma   90.00
#
_symmetry.space_group_name_H-M   'P 1'
#
loop_
_entity.id
_entity.type
_entity.pdbx_description
1 polymer ?
#
loop_
_entity_poly.entity_id
_entity_poly.type
_entity_poly.pdbx_seq_one_letter_code
_entity_poly.pdbx_strand_id
1 'polypeptide(L)'
;SETNISFVVPGNFLRKSLNVLHDSFFLSEYKELNLFLCGVGTVGGMLIEQLRSQQEKLMHTHRLKLNVVGIASSHKAVFRREGLDLSNWREQLDASGDSDVNHLRDEIIGMNIFNSVFVDCTASKDVAELYQALLDHNISVVAANKVAASSHYSTYRSLKDTALRRGIKYLFETNVGAGLPIIGTINDLISSGDKILKIEAVLSGTLNFIFNSLSATVPFSETVRLAKEHGYSEPDPRIDLSGQDVVRKLVILTREAGYRAEQEDVEKHLFIPREFFDGSIEEFWKRLPELDADFEARRRVLDAEGKRWRFVARMEHGKMSVGLEAVDSRHPFYGLEGSNNIVMLTTERYREFPMLIQGYGAGAAVTAAGVFSNIMSTANN
;
A
#
# COMPACT_ATOMS: atom_id res chain seq x y z
N SER A 1 1.62 -47.74 19.87
CA SER A 1 0.74 -46.59 19.69
C SER A 1 1.20 -45.46 20.61
N GLU A 2 1.67 -44.37 20.03
CA GLU A 2 2.05 -43.21 20.80
C GLU A 2 0.77 -42.50 21.26
N THR A 3 0.55 -42.48 22.57
CA THR A 3 -0.64 -41.89 23.19
C THR A 3 -0.39 -40.52 23.78
N ASN A 4 0.87 -40.05 23.80
CA ASN A 4 1.25 -38.77 24.39
C ASN A 4 2.28 -38.06 23.54
N ILE A 5 2.10 -36.75 23.35
CA ILE A 5 3.07 -35.79 22.77
C ILE A 5 3.38 -34.78 23.87
N SER A 6 4.66 -34.63 24.23
CA SER A 6 5.10 -33.65 25.23
C SER A 6 5.95 -32.56 24.60
N PHE A 7 5.71 -31.34 25.00
CA PHE A 7 6.46 -30.16 24.56
C PHE A 7 7.11 -29.47 25.75
N VAL A 8 8.34 -29.04 25.58
CA VAL A 8 9.03 -28.16 26.52
C VAL A 8 9.16 -26.80 25.88
N VAL A 9 8.62 -25.79 26.51
CA VAL A 9 8.66 -24.39 26.03
C VAL A 9 9.15 -23.47 27.16
N PRO A 10 9.81 -22.35 26.84
CA PRO A 10 10.11 -21.33 27.84
C PRO A 10 8.82 -20.84 28.52
N GLY A 11 8.87 -20.51 29.81
CA GLY A 11 7.68 -20.20 30.61
C GLY A 11 6.87 -18.99 30.08
N ASN A 12 7.55 -18.02 29.50
CA ASN A 12 6.90 -16.85 28.85
C ASN A 12 6.06 -17.22 27.60
N PHE A 13 6.27 -18.40 27.01
CA PHE A 13 5.47 -18.90 25.88
C PHE A 13 4.36 -19.87 26.31
N LEU A 14 4.28 -20.24 27.59
CA LEU A 14 3.34 -21.26 28.05
C LEU A 14 1.89 -20.96 27.64
N ARG A 15 1.41 -19.78 27.91
CA ARG A 15 0.02 -19.34 27.57
C ARG A 15 -0.22 -19.38 26.06
N LYS A 16 0.74 -18.88 25.27
CA LYS A 16 0.66 -18.91 23.80
C LYS A 16 0.63 -20.34 23.28
N SER A 17 1.49 -21.20 23.79
CA SER A 17 1.54 -22.63 23.40
C SER A 17 0.25 -23.35 23.76
N LEU A 18 -0.32 -23.12 24.95
CA LEU A 18 -1.60 -23.69 25.34
C LEU A 18 -2.74 -23.27 24.42
N ASN A 19 -2.80 -21.96 24.04
CA ASN A 19 -3.82 -21.48 23.10
C ASN A 19 -3.67 -22.12 21.72
N VAL A 20 -2.43 -22.22 21.19
CA VAL A 20 -2.17 -22.90 19.91
C VAL A 20 -2.62 -24.34 19.93
N LEU A 21 -2.29 -25.07 21.00
CA LEU A 21 -2.70 -26.49 21.17
C LEU A 21 -4.22 -26.59 21.29
N HIS A 22 -4.84 -25.75 22.10
CA HIS A 22 -6.29 -25.71 22.25
C HIS A 22 -6.98 -25.49 20.89
N ASP A 23 -6.59 -24.46 20.14
CA ASP A 23 -7.20 -24.14 18.83
C ASP A 23 -6.96 -25.23 17.79
N SER A 24 -5.81 -25.92 17.86
CA SER A 24 -5.46 -27.00 16.92
C SER A 24 -6.16 -28.34 17.24
N PHE A 25 -6.41 -28.65 18.52
CA PHE A 25 -6.94 -29.96 18.91
C PHE A 25 -8.41 -29.97 19.33
N PHE A 26 -8.93 -28.85 19.82
CA PHE A 26 -10.29 -28.78 20.35
C PHE A 26 -11.29 -28.03 19.44
N LEU A 27 -10.88 -27.71 18.20
CA LEU A 27 -11.73 -27.03 17.19
C LEU A 27 -12.47 -25.87 17.84
N SER A 28 -11.77 -24.77 18.06
CA SER A 28 -12.46 -23.50 18.37
C SER A 28 -13.57 -23.28 17.35
N GLU A 29 -14.77 -22.96 17.80
CA GLU A 29 -15.90 -22.65 16.89
C GLU A 29 -15.53 -21.53 15.92
N TYR A 30 -14.55 -20.70 16.31
CA TYR A 30 -14.10 -19.53 15.57
C TYR A 30 -12.57 -19.45 15.58
N LYS A 31 -12.01 -19.16 14.41
CA LYS A 31 -10.62 -18.67 14.31
C LYS A 31 -10.58 -17.23 14.78
N GLU A 32 -9.65 -16.88 15.66
CA GLU A 32 -9.51 -15.50 16.16
C GLU A 32 -8.26 -14.85 15.57
N LEU A 33 -8.40 -13.62 15.05
CA LEU A 33 -7.29 -12.73 14.72
C LEU A 33 -7.28 -11.55 15.70
N ASN A 34 -6.11 -11.27 16.26
CA ASN A 34 -5.90 -10.21 17.22
C ASN A 34 -5.17 -9.05 16.54
N LEU A 35 -5.86 -7.93 16.34
CA LEU A 35 -5.42 -6.79 15.53
C LEU A 35 -4.87 -5.67 16.40
N PHE A 36 -3.69 -5.19 16.05
CA PHE A 36 -3.08 -3.97 16.59
C PHE A 36 -3.07 -2.92 15.47
N LEU A 37 -3.95 -1.92 15.56
CA LEU A 37 -4.12 -0.89 14.55
C LEU A 37 -3.28 0.34 14.90
N CYS A 38 -2.36 0.72 14.04
CA CYS A 38 -1.54 1.91 14.17
C CYS A 38 -1.87 2.92 13.06
N GLY A 39 -2.18 4.15 13.46
CA GLY A 39 -2.64 5.21 12.56
C GLY A 39 -4.16 5.23 12.42
N VAL A 40 -4.78 6.23 13.04
CA VAL A 40 -6.24 6.43 13.07
C VAL A 40 -6.70 7.66 12.29
N GLY A 41 -5.89 8.05 11.32
CA GLY A 41 -6.25 9.10 10.35
C GLY A 41 -7.35 8.64 9.39
N THR A 42 -7.38 9.24 8.21
CA THR A 42 -8.45 9.00 7.22
C THR A 42 -8.60 7.51 6.85
N VAL A 43 -7.50 6.82 6.54
CA VAL A 43 -7.55 5.38 6.16
C VAL A 43 -7.83 4.51 7.38
N GLY A 44 -7.09 4.69 8.48
CA GLY A 44 -7.27 3.86 9.68
C GLY A 44 -8.63 4.03 10.34
N GLY A 45 -9.16 5.26 10.38
CA GLY A 45 -10.51 5.51 10.87
C GLY A 45 -11.58 4.81 10.00
N MET A 46 -11.44 4.85 8.69
CA MET A 46 -12.33 4.13 7.77
C MET A 46 -12.22 2.61 7.92
N LEU A 47 -11.00 2.09 8.13
CA LEU A 47 -10.77 0.67 8.39
C LEU A 47 -11.51 0.21 9.65
N ILE A 48 -11.43 0.98 10.75
CA ILE A 48 -12.13 0.64 12.00
C ILE A 48 -13.64 0.55 11.77
N GLU A 49 -14.22 1.48 11.01
CA GLU A 49 -15.65 1.43 10.67
C GLU A 49 -16.01 0.21 9.80
N GLN A 50 -15.16 -0.15 8.83
CA GLN A 50 -15.36 -1.35 8.03
C GLN A 50 -15.24 -2.62 8.88
N LEU A 51 -14.26 -2.72 9.76
CA LEU A 51 -14.11 -3.83 10.70
C LEU A 51 -15.36 -3.95 11.57
N ARG A 52 -15.81 -2.85 12.20
CA ARG A 52 -17.00 -2.80 13.05
C ARG A 52 -18.24 -3.32 12.32
N SER A 53 -18.44 -2.88 11.07
CA SER A 53 -19.61 -3.27 10.27
C SER A 53 -19.60 -4.74 9.83
N GLN A 54 -18.44 -5.38 9.77
CA GLN A 54 -18.29 -6.75 9.26
C GLN A 54 -18.05 -7.81 10.33
N GLN A 55 -17.71 -7.44 11.57
CA GLN A 55 -17.36 -8.40 12.64
C GLN A 55 -18.38 -9.50 12.83
N GLU A 56 -19.66 -9.13 12.98
CA GLU A 56 -20.75 -10.09 13.19
C GLU A 56 -20.95 -11.02 11.99
N LYS A 57 -20.95 -10.46 10.78
CA LYS A 57 -21.08 -11.24 9.54
C LYS A 57 -19.93 -12.23 9.40
N LEU A 58 -18.69 -11.82 9.66
CA LEU A 58 -17.52 -12.71 9.54
C LEU A 58 -17.55 -13.85 10.55
N MET A 59 -18.04 -13.62 11.76
CA MET A 59 -18.25 -14.67 12.74
C MET A 59 -19.22 -15.74 12.20
N HIS A 60 -20.34 -15.33 11.61
CA HIS A 60 -21.36 -16.26 11.14
C HIS A 60 -20.99 -16.94 9.80
N THR A 61 -20.39 -16.20 8.86
CA THR A 61 -20.13 -16.72 7.50
C THR A 61 -18.78 -17.39 7.35
N HIS A 62 -17.76 -16.94 8.08
CA HIS A 62 -16.38 -17.43 7.96
C HIS A 62 -15.84 -18.06 9.22
N ARG A 63 -16.63 -18.13 10.30
CA ARG A 63 -16.19 -18.56 11.62
C ARG A 63 -14.91 -17.82 12.06
N LEU A 64 -14.83 -16.52 11.73
CA LEU A 64 -13.69 -15.67 12.01
C LEU A 64 -14.10 -14.54 12.94
N LYS A 65 -13.43 -14.48 14.10
CA LYS A 65 -13.55 -13.38 15.06
C LYS A 65 -12.40 -12.42 14.85
N LEU A 66 -12.69 -11.18 14.51
CA LEU A 66 -11.73 -10.08 14.46
C LEU A 66 -11.73 -9.35 15.80
N ASN A 67 -10.67 -9.48 16.56
CA ASN A 67 -10.51 -8.88 17.88
C ASN A 67 -9.49 -7.74 17.81
N VAL A 68 -9.95 -6.48 17.93
CA VAL A 68 -9.05 -5.34 17.95
C VAL A 68 -8.55 -5.14 19.38
N VAL A 69 -7.31 -5.54 19.63
CA VAL A 69 -6.68 -5.55 20.95
C VAL A 69 -5.81 -4.33 21.23
N GLY A 70 -5.50 -3.54 20.20
CA GLY A 70 -4.75 -2.31 20.33
C GLY A 70 -5.11 -1.29 19.25
N ILE A 71 -5.19 -0.02 19.63
CA ILE A 71 -5.34 1.11 18.71
C ILE A 71 -4.33 2.18 19.12
N ALA A 72 -3.55 2.69 18.17
CA ALA A 72 -2.54 3.70 18.39
C ALA A 72 -2.65 4.86 17.39
N SER A 73 -2.47 6.08 17.91
CA SER A 73 -2.23 7.31 17.16
C SER A 73 -0.73 7.68 17.24
N SER A 74 -0.39 8.90 16.79
CA SER A 74 0.97 9.43 16.91
C SER A 74 1.45 9.64 18.36
N HIS A 75 0.53 9.80 19.31
CA HIS A 75 0.88 10.18 20.69
C HIS A 75 0.16 9.37 21.77
N LYS A 76 -0.83 8.56 21.41
CA LYS A 76 -1.63 7.78 22.34
C LYS A 76 -1.80 6.36 21.85
N ALA A 77 -1.90 5.42 22.80
CA ALA A 77 -2.25 4.04 22.49
C ALA A 77 -3.12 3.45 23.60
N VAL A 78 -4.09 2.64 23.21
CA VAL A 78 -4.95 1.88 24.11
C VAL A 78 -4.86 0.41 23.76
N PHE A 79 -4.72 -0.43 24.79
CA PHE A 79 -4.62 -1.88 24.65
C PHE A 79 -5.62 -2.57 25.56
N ARG A 80 -6.25 -3.61 25.05
CA ARG A 80 -7.17 -4.47 25.80
C ARG A 80 -7.16 -5.88 25.23
N ARG A 81 -6.70 -6.82 26.03
CA ARG A 81 -6.52 -8.23 25.58
C ARG A 81 -7.83 -8.87 25.12
N GLU A 82 -8.92 -8.53 25.76
CA GLU A 82 -10.26 -9.06 25.47
C GLU A 82 -10.91 -8.39 24.25
N GLY A 83 -10.27 -7.35 23.71
CA GLY A 83 -10.73 -6.53 22.60
C GLY A 83 -11.33 -5.21 23.03
N LEU A 84 -11.21 -4.25 22.15
CA LEU A 84 -11.76 -2.89 22.28
C LEU A 84 -13.16 -2.84 21.68
N ASP A 85 -14.06 -2.08 22.29
CA ASP A 85 -15.36 -1.75 21.70
C ASP A 85 -15.15 -0.70 20.61
N LEU A 86 -15.38 -1.11 19.35
CA LEU A 86 -15.18 -0.22 18.21
C LEU A 86 -16.27 0.85 18.06
N SER A 87 -17.35 0.79 18.83
CA SER A 87 -18.39 1.82 18.80
C SER A 87 -17.95 3.14 19.43
N ASN A 88 -17.03 3.08 20.41
CA ASN A 88 -16.50 4.22 21.15
C ASN A 88 -14.96 4.24 21.21
N TRP A 89 -14.29 3.71 20.18
CA TRP A 89 -12.84 3.57 20.15
C TRP A 89 -12.09 4.90 20.32
N ARG A 90 -12.66 6.02 19.81
CA ARG A 90 -12.04 7.36 19.94
C ARG A 90 -11.98 7.80 21.39
N GLU A 91 -13.06 7.63 22.11
CA GLU A 91 -13.14 7.98 23.54
C GLU A 91 -12.17 7.15 24.37
N GLN A 92 -12.06 5.84 24.07
CA GLN A 92 -11.09 4.96 24.72
C GLN A 92 -9.64 5.38 24.43
N LEU A 93 -9.33 5.76 23.19
CA LEU A 93 -8.00 6.24 22.80
C LEU A 93 -7.71 7.61 23.45
N ASP A 94 -8.67 8.54 23.46
CA ASP A 94 -8.48 9.87 24.04
C ASP A 94 -8.27 9.82 25.55
N ALA A 95 -8.90 8.87 26.23
CA ALA A 95 -8.75 8.63 27.66
C ALA A 95 -7.46 7.86 28.02
N SER A 96 -6.72 7.34 27.04
CA SER A 96 -5.49 6.58 27.28
C SER A 96 -4.29 7.49 27.57
N GLY A 97 -3.21 6.89 28.08
CA GLY A 97 -1.94 7.57 28.32
C GLY A 97 -1.15 7.86 27.04
N ASP A 98 -0.15 8.71 27.19
CA ASP A 98 0.81 9.01 26.12
C ASP A 98 1.61 7.74 25.74
N SER A 99 1.88 7.61 24.47
CA SER A 99 2.61 6.47 23.90
C SER A 99 3.52 6.94 22.77
N ASP A 100 4.70 6.37 22.73
CA ASP A 100 5.63 6.50 21.61
C ASP A 100 5.78 5.17 20.88
N VAL A 101 6.61 5.18 19.84
CA VAL A 101 6.85 4.00 18.98
C VAL A 101 7.49 2.84 19.75
N ASN A 102 8.36 3.12 20.73
CA ASN A 102 9.01 2.08 21.54
C ASN A 102 8.02 1.46 22.52
N HIS A 103 7.24 2.28 23.20
CA HIS A 103 6.17 1.80 24.08
C HIS A 103 5.16 0.95 23.30
N LEU A 104 4.75 1.40 22.09
CA LEU A 104 3.87 0.65 21.22
C LEU A 104 4.43 -0.75 20.90
N ARG A 105 5.70 -0.84 20.48
CA ARG A 105 6.37 -2.11 20.21
C ARG A 105 6.40 -3.02 21.44
N ASP A 106 6.82 -2.48 22.56
CA ASP A 106 7.06 -3.27 23.79
C ASP A 106 5.73 -3.79 24.36
N GLU A 107 4.66 -3.03 24.31
CA GLU A 107 3.32 -3.47 24.68
C GLU A 107 2.79 -4.58 23.76
N ILE A 108 2.89 -4.40 22.43
CA ILE A 108 2.45 -5.42 21.46
C ILE A 108 3.18 -6.74 21.68
N ILE A 109 4.51 -6.69 21.82
CA ILE A 109 5.32 -7.88 22.05
C ILE A 109 5.03 -8.46 23.44
N GLY A 110 4.93 -7.61 24.46
CA GLY A 110 4.68 -8.01 25.85
C GLY A 110 3.32 -8.67 26.06
N MET A 111 2.30 -8.25 25.34
CA MET A 111 0.99 -8.90 25.35
C MET A 111 1.06 -10.36 24.90
N ASN A 112 1.99 -10.72 24.03
CA ASN A 112 2.25 -12.10 23.59
C ASN A 112 0.96 -12.86 23.23
N ILE A 113 0.13 -12.27 22.38
CA ILE A 113 -1.14 -12.84 21.95
C ILE A 113 -0.93 -13.69 20.70
N PHE A 114 -1.60 -14.81 20.63
CA PHE A 114 -1.62 -15.70 19.46
C PHE A 114 -2.38 -15.07 18.28
N ASN A 115 -2.04 -15.45 17.04
CA ASN A 115 -2.66 -14.90 15.82
C ASN A 115 -2.70 -13.36 15.78
N SER A 116 -1.60 -12.74 16.17
CA SER A 116 -1.49 -11.28 16.17
C SER A 116 -1.13 -10.75 14.80
N VAL A 117 -1.80 -9.66 14.43
CA VAL A 117 -1.54 -8.90 13.20
C VAL A 117 -1.37 -7.43 13.55
N PHE A 118 -0.22 -6.87 13.23
CA PHE A 118 0.03 -5.44 13.29
C PHE A 118 -0.41 -4.79 11.97
N VAL A 119 -1.26 -3.79 12.06
CA VAL A 119 -1.83 -3.10 10.90
C VAL A 119 -1.37 -1.65 10.91
N ASP A 120 -0.54 -1.28 9.95
CA ASP A 120 0.01 0.07 9.82
C ASP A 120 -0.72 0.89 8.74
N CYS A 121 -1.52 1.86 9.19
CA CYS A 121 -2.20 2.85 8.35
C CYS A 121 -1.52 4.24 8.45
N THR A 122 -0.24 4.29 8.84
CA THR A 122 0.55 5.53 8.92
C THR A 122 1.39 5.78 7.67
N ALA A 123 2.10 6.90 7.64
CA ALA A 123 3.20 7.19 6.72
C ALA A 123 4.53 7.35 7.48
N SER A 124 4.58 6.93 8.76
CA SER A 124 5.72 7.12 9.65
C SER A 124 6.85 6.13 9.32
N LYS A 125 8.06 6.67 9.21
CA LYS A 125 9.27 5.86 9.08
C LYS A 125 9.54 5.06 10.37
N ASP A 126 9.38 5.70 11.52
CA ASP A 126 9.64 5.08 12.82
C ASP A 126 8.72 3.89 13.08
N VAL A 127 7.45 3.96 12.64
CA VAL A 127 6.52 2.83 12.71
C VAL A 127 6.93 1.70 11.77
N ALA A 128 7.38 2.02 10.56
CA ALA A 128 7.86 1.01 9.60
C ALA A 128 9.11 0.27 10.11
N GLU A 129 9.96 0.92 10.92
CA GLU A 129 11.15 0.31 11.53
C GLU A 129 10.81 -0.76 12.58
N LEU A 130 9.58 -0.79 13.09
CA LEU A 130 9.12 -1.83 14.03
C LEU A 130 8.90 -3.20 13.38
N TYR A 131 8.69 -3.27 12.06
CA TYR A 131 8.24 -4.49 11.40
C TYR A 131 9.16 -5.69 11.62
N GLN A 132 10.48 -5.49 11.58
CA GLN A 132 11.42 -6.58 11.81
C GLN A 132 11.26 -7.19 13.21
N ALA A 133 11.17 -6.36 14.25
CA ALA A 133 10.97 -6.81 15.62
C ALA A 133 9.64 -7.54 15.80
N LEU A 134 8.57 -7.02 15.19
CA LEU A 134 7.24 -7.65 15.25
C LEU A 134 7.21 -9.02 14.56
N LEU A 135 7.76 -9.09 13.34
CA LEU A 135 7.90 -10.35 12.60
C LEU A 135 8.75 -11.37 13.38
N ASP A 136 9.84 -10.93 14.04
CA ASP A 136 10.68 -11.77 14.89
C ASP A 136 9.94 -12.32 16.12
N HIS A 137 8.82 -11.73 16.51
CA HIS A 137 7.94 -12.21 17.56
C HIS A 137 6.66 -12.92 17.06
N ASN A 138 6.67 -13.39 15.80
CA ASN A 138 5.54 -14.08 15.16
C ASN A 138 4.26 -13.24 15.04
N ILE A 139 4.41 -11.94 14.85
CA ILE A 139 3.31 -11.01 14.59
C ILE A 139 3.32 -10.71 13.11
N SER A 140 2.24 -11.05 12.40
CA SER A 140 2.06 -10.69 10.99
C SER A 140 1.96 -9.18 10.83
N VAL A 141 2.40 -8.66 9.71
CA VAL A 141 2.32 -7.21 9.40
C VAL A 141 1.49 -7.00 8.15
N VAL A 142 0.51 -6.11 8.25
CA VAL A 142 -0.28 -5.59 7.13
C VAL A 142 -0.06 -4.08 7.05
N ALA A 143 0.46 -3.58 5.93
CA ALA A 143 0.91 -2.20 5.84
C ALA A 143 0.30 -1.44 4.65
N ALA A 144 -0.37 -0.32 4.93
CA ALA A 144 -0.61 0.73 3.93
C ALA A 144 0.62 1.64 3.78
N ASN A 145 1.49 1.64 4.77
CA ASN A 145 2.74 2.40 4.80
C ASN A 145 3.75 1.83 3.79
N LYS A 146 4.17 2.66 2.83
CA LYS A 146 5.09 2.26 1.74
C LYS A 146 6.57 2.27 2.14
N VAL A 147 6.92 2.86 3.30
CA VAL A 147 8.32 3.11 3.67
C VAL A 147 9.15 1.83 3.63
N ALA A 148 8.73 0.80 4.32
CA ALA A 148 9.49 -0.45 4.41
C ALA A 148 9.61 -1.17 3.05
N ALA A 149 8.52 -1.29 2.30
CA ALA A 149 8.49 -1.98 1.00
C ALA A 149 9.27 -1.24 -0.09
N SER A 150 9.41 0.11 0.02
CA SER A 150 10.18 0.95 -0.92
C SER A 150 11.57 1.37 -0.40
N SER A 151 11.98 0.95 0.79
CA SER A 151 13.31 1.20 1.36
C SER A 151 14.40 0.41 0.61
N HIS A 152 15.63 0.35 1.14
CA HIS A 152 16.68 -0.48 0.53
C HIS A 152 16.23 -1.93 0.35
N TYR A 153 16.62 -2.54 -0.77
CA TYR A 153 16.25 -3.92 -1.10
C TYR A 153 16.58 -4.92 0.01
N SER A 154 17.71 -4.72 0.70
CA SER A 154 18.09 -5.58 1.83
C SER A 154 17.08 -5.56 2.96
N THR A 155 16.51 -4.40 3.30
CA THR A 155 15.45 -4.28 4.33
C THR A 155 14.18 -4.97 3.88
N TYR A 156 13.69 -4.65 2.68
CA TYR A 156 12.53 -5.33 2.09
C TYR A 156 12.71 -6.85 2.09
N ARG A 157 13.87 -7.34 1.65
CA ARG A 157 14.14 -8.78 1.56
C ARG A 157 14.18 -9.43 2.93
N SER A 158 14.83 -8.78 3.93
CA SER A 158 14.87 -9.27 5.31
C SER A 158 13.46 -9.48 5.89
N LEU A 159 12.55 -8.53 5.68
CA LEU A 159 11.17 -8.62 6.15
C LEU A 159 10.42 -9.80 5.49
N LYS A 160 10.53 -9.94 4.16
CA LYS A 160 9.91 -11.04 3.41
C LYS A 160 10.47 -12.40 3.85
N ASP A 161 11.78 -12.52 3.99
CA ASP A 161 12.45 -13.77 4.42
C ASP A 161 12.11 -14.13 5.86
N THR A 162 12.00 -13.14 6.75
CA THR A 162 11.58 -13.38 8.14
C THR A 162 10.14 -13.86 8.21
N ALA A 163 9.23 -13.22 7.48
CA ALA A 163 7.83 -13.65 7.42
C ALA A 163 7.72 -15.10 6.90
N LEU A 164 8.42 -15.40 5.80
CA LEU A 164 8.44 -16.74 5.20
C LEU A 164 8.97 -17.82 6.17
N ARG A 165 10.15 -17.58 6.79
CA ARG A 165 10.76 -18.52 7.74
C ARG A 165 9.89 -18.81 8.95
N ARG A 166 9.10 -17.83 9.38
CA ARG A 166 8.23 -17.96 10.57
C ARG A 166 6.82 -18.41 10.24
N GLY A 167 6.49 -18.61 8.96
CA GLY A 167 5.15 -19.01 8.53
C GLY A 167 4.08 -17.94 8.83
N ILE A 168 4.47 -16.67 8.86
CA ILE A 168 3.57 -15.52 9.05
C ILE A 168 3.57 -14.63 7.82
N LYS A 169 2.75 -13.58 7.81
CA LYS A 169 2.56 -12.73 6.63
C LYS A 169 3.16 -11.33 6.81
N TYR A 170 3.76 -10.81 5.75
CA TYR A 170 4.04 -9.40 5.54
C TYR A 170 3.35 -8.98 4.24
N LEU A 171 2.22 -8.27 4.35
CA LEU A 171 1.33 -7.91 3.25
C LEU A 171 1.19 -6.40 3.14
N PHE A 172 1.20 -5.89 1.91
CA PHE A 172 1.19 -4.45 1.63
C PHE A 172 0.54 -4.13 0.27
N GLU A 173 -0.58 -4.79 -0.05
CA GLU A 173 -1.32 -4.61 -1.30
C GLU A 173 -1.59 -3.15 -1.62
N THR A 174 -2.00 -2.39 -0.59
CA THR A 174 -2.41 -0.99 -0.76
C THR A 174 -1.26 0.00 -0.99
N ASN A 175 -0.03 -0.49 -1.01
CA ASN A 175 1.13 0.35 -1.37
C ASN A 175 1.10 0.75 -2.84
N VAL A 176 0.39 0.00 -3.69
CA VAL A 176 0.22 0.31 -5.12
C VAL A 176 -1.24 0.12 -5.51
N GLY A 177 -1.87 1.18 -6.03
CA GLY A 177 -3.22 1.11 -6.59
C GLY A 177 -4.36 1.02 -5.55
N ALA A 178 -4.16 1.52 -4.34
CA ALA A 178 -5.14 1.50 -3.26
C ALA A 178 -5.69 0.07 -3.00
N GLY A 179 -6.96 -0.18 -3.27
CA GLY A 179 -7.59 -1.49 -3.07
C GLY A 179 -7.54 -2.42 -4.29
N LEU A 180 -6.87 -2.03 -5.37
CA LEU A 180 -6.73 -2.89 -6.55
C LEU A 180 -5.86 -4.11 -6.23
N PRO A 181 -6.24 -5.32 -6.67
CA PRO A 181 -5.51 -6.55 -6.39
C PRO A 181 -4.31 -6.71 -7.35
N ILE A 182 -3.27 -5.91 -7.18
CA ILE A 182 -2.11 -5.85 -8.07
C ILE A 182 -0.99 -6.75 -7.54
N ILE A 183 -0.54 -6.52 -6.30
CA ILE A 183 0.56 -7.26 -5.68
C ILE A 183 0.17 -8.72 -5.46
N GLY A 184 -1.03 -8.96 -4.95
CA GLY A 184 -1.57 -10.31 -4.80
C GLY A 184 -1.62 -11.06 -6.12
N THR A 185 -2.11 -10.43 -7.20
CA THR A 185 -2.11 -11.03 -8.54
C THR A 185 -0.72 -11.38 -9.04
N ILE A 186 0.27 -10.49 -8.87
CA ILE A 186 1.67 -10.77 -9.22
C ILE A 186 2.20 -11.98 -8.45
N ASN A 187 1.95 -12.02 -7.14
CA ASN A 187 2.39 -13.14 -6.29
C ASN A 187 1.73 -14.47 -6.67
N ASP A 188 0.43 -14.46 -7.00
CA ASP A 188 -0.30 -15.66 -7.43
C ASP A 188 0.22 -16.19 -8.78
N LEU A 189 0.49 -15.30 -9.72
CA LEU A 189 1.09 -15.66 -11.02
C LEU A 189 2.47 -16.33 -10.82
N ILE A 190 3.34 -15.70 -10.05
CA ILE A 190 4.69 -16.24 -9.77
C ILE A 190 4.62 -17.56 -9.01
N SER A 191 3.79 -17.65 -7.97
CA SER A 191 3.64 -18.84 -7.15
C SER A 191 3.09 -20.03 -7.94
N SER A 192 2.31 -19.75 -9.00
CA SER A 192 1.81 -20.78 -9.94
C SER A 192 2.76 -21.06 -11.12
N GLY A 193 4.01 -20.55 -11.07
CA GLY A 193 5.06 -20.83 -12.02
C GLY A 193 5.09 -19.93 -13.26
N ASP A 194 4.38 -18.79 -13.26
CA ASP A 194 4.48 -17.78 -14.31
C ASP A 194 5.65 -16.83 -14.04
N LYS A 195 6.04 -16.05 -15.05
CA LYS A 195 7.10 -15.05 -14.94
C LYS A 195 6.61 -13.72 -15.47
N ILE A 196 6.77 -12.68 -14.68
CA ILE A 196 6.48 -11.31 -15.10
C ILE A 196 7.63 -10.83 -16.01
N LEU A 197 7.31 -10.50 -17.25
CA LEU A 197 8.27 -10.01 -18.23
C LEU A 197 8.29 -8.49 -18.31
N LYS A 198 7.09 -7.87 -18.21
CA LYS A 198 6.92 -6.43 -18.32
C LYS A 198 5.76 -5.95 -17.47
N ILE A 199 5.93 -4.81 -16.84
CA ILE A 199 4.89 -4.04 -16.16
C ILE A 199 4.82 -2.67 -16.82
N GLU A 200 3.64 -2.25 -17.23
CA GLU A 200 3.36 -0.88 -17.69
C GLU A 200 2.19 -0.36 -16.88
N ALA A 201 2.31 0.85 -16.35
CA ALA A 201 1.28 1.34 -15.43
C ALA A 201 1.16 2.85 -15.41
N VAL A 202 -0.08 3.35 -15.17
CA VAL A 202 -0.36 4.71 -14.73
C VAL A 202 -0.76 4.63 -13.26
N LEU A 203 0.13 5.10 -12.37
CA LEU A 203 0.05 4.90 -10.91
C LEU A 203 -0.14 6.19 -10.12
N SER A 204 -0.21 7.34 -10.79
CA SER A 204 -0.48 8.63 -10.17
C SER A 204 -1.85 9.16 -10.60
N GLY A 205 -2.79 9.20 -9.66
CA GLY A 205 -4.09 9.83 -9.90
C GLY A 205 -3.96 11.32 -10.20
N THR A 206 -3.07 12.03 -9.51
CA THR A 206 -2.79 13.45 -9.71
C THR A 206 -2.31 13.73 -11.13
N LEU A 207 -1.27 13.02 -11.59
CA LEU A 207 -0.72 13.23 -12.93
C LEU A 207 -1.71 12.80 -14.01
N ASN A 208 -2.47 11.71 -13.79
CA ASN A 208 -3.51 11.32 -14.74
C ASN A 208 -4.61 12.39 -14.84
N PHE A 209 -5.04 12.98 -13.73
CA PHE A 209 -5.98 14.08 -13.73
C PHE A 209 -5.43 15.30 -14.48
N ILE A 210 -4.19 15.72 -14.24
CA ILE A 210 -3.53 16.85 -14.89
C ILE A 210 -3.56 16.67 -16.42
N PHE A 211 -3.09 15.52 -16.91
CA PHE A 211 -3.01 15.26 -18.35
C PHE A 211 -4.36 14.93 -19.01
N ASN A 212 -5.37 14.55 -18.25
CA ASN A 212 -6.75 14.47 -18.74
C ASN A 212 -7.44 15.84 -18.85
N SER A 213 -7.09 16.76 -17.96
CA SER A 213 -7.69 18.10 -17.90
C SER A 213 -7.04 19.09 -18.87
N LEU A 214 -5.80 18.83 -19.29
CA LEU A 214 -5.06 19.68 -20.23
C LEU A 214 -5.77 19.73 -21.59
N SER A 215 -6.12 20.96 -22.02
CA SER A 215 -6.85 21.19 -23.27
C SER A 215 -6.51 22.56 -23.88
N ALA A 216 -7.07 22.87 -25.04
CA ALA A 216 -6.90 24.18 -25.67
C ALA A 216 -7.38 25.36 -24.81
N THR A 217 -8.30 25.11 -23.88
CA THR A 217 -8.91 26.14 -23.01
C THR A 217 -8.41 26.04 -21.55
N VAL A 218 -7.74 24.98 -21.17
CA VAL A 218 -7.20 24.77 -19.83
C VAL A 218 -5.68 24.53 -19.93
N PRO A 219 -4.85 25.56 -19.72
CA PRO A 219 -3.40 25.44 -19.81
C PRO A 219 -2.81 24.55 -18.70
N PHE A 220 -1.55 24.13 -18.87
CA PHE A 220 -0.88 23.24 -17.93
C PHE A 220 -0.87 23.77 -16.50
N SER A 221 -0.52 25.05 -16.31
CA SER A 221 -0.49 25.67 -14.99
C SER A 221 -1.86 25.62 -14.28
N GLU A 222 -2.94 25.78 -15.06
CA GLU A 222 -4.31 25.70 -14.53
C GLU A 222 -4.67 24.27 -14.15
N THR A 223 -4.25 23.26 -14.94
CA THR A 223 -4.53 21.85 -14.57
C THR A 223 -3.85 21.45 -13.26
N VAL A 224 -2.65 21.95 -12.99
CA VAL A 224 -1.94 21.73 -11.71
C VAL A 224 -2.69 22.42 -10.57
N ARG A 225 -3.23 23.64 -10.78
CA ARG A 225 -4.06 24.35 -9.80
C ARG A 225 -5.34 23.59 -9.49
N LEU A 226 -6.05 23.17 -10.52
CA LEU A 226 -7.27 22.37 -10.39
C LEU A 226 -7.03 21.08 -9.64
N ALA A 227 -5.90 20.37 -9.90
CA ALA A 227 -5.54 19.17 -9.15
C ALA A 227 -5.42 19.44 -7.64
N LYS A 228 -4.82 20.59 -7.27
CA LYS A 228 -4.72 21.01 -5.87
C LYS A 228 -6.09 21.37 -5.27
N GLU A 229 -6.91 22.13 -5.98
CA GLU A 229 -8.24 22.54 -5.53
C GLU A 229 -9.18 21.36 -5.31
N HIS A 230 -9.08 20.32 -6.14
CA HIS A 230 -9.84 19.08 -5.99
C HIS A 230 -9.26 18.10 -4.96
N GLY A 231 -8.13 18.45 -4.33
CA GLY A 231 -7.49 17.60 -3.33
C GLY A 231 -6.79 16.37 -3.89
N TYR A 232 -6.47 16.34 -5.17
CA TYR A 232 -5.70 15.27 -5.80
C TYR A 232 -4.19 15.43 -5.61
N SER A 233 -3.71 16.65 -5.41
CA SER A 233 -2.29 16.99 -5.29
C SER A 233 -1.88 17.15 -3.83
N GLU A 234 -0.62 16.83 -3.53
CA GLU A 234 0.02 17.18 -2.28
C GLU A 234 0.01 18.72 -2.06
N PRO A 235 0.18 19.22 -0.82
CA PRO A 235 0.26 20.66 -0.55
C PRO A 235 1.31 21.38 -1.41
N ASP A 236 2.45 20.73 -1.67
CA ASP A 236 3.45 21.13 -2.65
C ASP A 236 3.33 20.23 -3.90
N PRO A 237 2.77 20.71 -5.01
CA PRO A 237 2.55 19.90 -6.21
C PRO A 237 3.84 19.42 -6.87
N ARG A 238 5.01 20.00 -6.55
CA ARG A 238 6.30 19.53 -7.03
C ARG A 238 6.58 18.08 -6.60
N ILE A 239 6.04 17.67 -5.46
CA ILE A 239 6.13 16.27 -4.99
C ILE A 239 5.50 15.34 -6.02
N ASP A 240 4.27 15.65 -6.47
CA ASP A 240 3.58 14.87 -7.50
C ASP A 240 4.27 14.96 -8.86
N LEU A 241 4.65 16.17 -9.28
CA LEU A 241 5.28 16.45 -10.58
C LEU A 241 6.67 15.81 -10.71
N SER A 242 7.35 15.53 -9.58
CA SER A 242 8.62 14.80 -9.56
C SER A 242 8.48 13.31 -9.91
N GLY A 243 7.27 12.76 -9.84
CA GLY A 243 7.01 11.35 -10.04
C GLY A 243 7.57 10.43 -8.96
N GLN A 244 8.03 10.95 -7.82
CA GLN A 244 8.71 10.17 -6.79
C GLN A 244 7.83 9.07 -6.18
N ASP A 245 6.54 9.31 -5.99
CA ASP A 245 5.61 8.26 -5.52
C ASP A 245 5.45 7.15 -6.56
N VAL A 246 5.44 7.49 -7.84
CA VAL A 246 5.39 6.52 -8.95
C VAL A 246 6.67 5.67 -8.99
N VAL A 247 7.84 6.28 -8.74
CA VAL A 247 9.12 5.55 -8.60
C VAL A 247 9.05 4.52 -7.47
N ARG A 248 8.57 4.92 -6.29
CA ARG A 248 8.40 4.00 -5.15
C ARG A 248 7.48 2.84 -5.48
N LYS A 249 6.35 3.12 -6.12
CA LYS A 249 5.37 2.10 -6.54
C LYS A 249 5.97 1.13 -7.55
N LEU A 250 6.69 1.65 -8.55
CA LEU A 250 7.35 0.82 -9.56
C LEU A 250 8.40 -0.10 -8.95
N VAL A 251 9.22 0.40 -8.02
CA VAL A 251 10.20 -0.41 -7.28
C VAL A 251 9.53 -1.53 -6.51
N ILE A 252 8.42 -1.27 -5.82
CA ILE A 252 7.65 -2.29 -5.11
C ILE A 252 7.16 -3.38 -6.08
N LEU A 253 6.52 -2.99 -7.19
CA LEU A 253 6.03 -3.94 -8.19
C LEU A 253 7.16 -4.76 -8.82
N THR A 254 8.30 -4.14 -9.10
CA THR A 254 9.47 -4.81 -9.67
C THR A 254 10.04 -5.85 -8.71
N ARG A 255 10.09 -5.53 -7.41
CA ARG A 255 10.51 -6.46 -6.36
C ARG A 255 9.57 -7.65 -6.23
N GLU A 256 8.27 -7.39 -6.20
CA GLU A 256 7.23 -8.44 -6.14
C GLU A 256 7.21 -9.28 -7.42
N ALA A 257 7.62 -8.72 -8.57
CA ALA A 257 7.84 -9.45 -9.81
C ALA A 257 9.11 -10.34 -9.80
N GLY A 258 9.87 -10.35 -8.69
CA GLY A 258 11.04 -11.22 -8.52
C GLY A 258 12.37 -10.61 -8.93
N TYR A 259 12.42 -9.31 -9.24
CA TYR A 259 13.65 -8.62 -9.62
C TYR A 259 14.23 -7.82 -8.44
N ARG A 260 15.57 -7.77 -8.36
CA ARG A 260 16.23 -6.83 -7.47
C ARG A 260 16.11 -5.42 -8.04
N ALA A 261 15.67 -4.47 -7.23
CA ALA A 261 15.44 -3.10 -7.64
C ALA A 261 15.68 -2.12 -6.48
N GLU A 262 16.31 -0.98 -6.80
CA GLU A 262 16.45 0.18 -5.90
C GLU A 262 15.81 1.40 -6.58
N GLN A 263 15.49 2.44 -5.80
CA GLN A 263 14.87 3.65 -6.35
C GLN A 263 15.83 4.39 -7.29
N GLU A 264 17.13 4.28 -7.05
CA GLU A 264 18.21 4.87 -7.85
C GLU A 264 18.35 4.19 -9.23
N ASP A 265 17.89 2.95 -9.38
CA ASP A 265 17.92 2.20 -10.64
C ASP A 265 16.84 2.67 -11.63
N VAL A 266 15.90 3.51 -11.18
CA VAL A 266 14.79 3.99 -12.02
C VAL A 266 15.24 5.17 -12.87
N GLU A 267 15.20 5.00 -14.20
CA GLU A 267 15.42 6.09 -15.14
C GLU A 267 14.24 7.07 -15.11
N LYS A 268 14.49 8.31 -14.72
CA LYS A 268 13.48 9.35 -14.56
C LYS A 268 13.51 10.33 -15.73
N HIS A 269 12.46 10.35 -16.52
CA HIS A 269 12.27 11.33 -17.58
C HIS A 269 11.35 12.45 -17.08
N LEU A 270 11.96 13.49 -16.49
CA LEU A 270 11.22 14.67 -16.03
C LEU A 270 10.60 15.39 -17.23
N PHE A 271 9.33 15.76 -17.09
CA PHE A 271 8.58 16.46 -18.14
C PHE A 271 8.51 17.99 -17.94
N ILE A 272 9.00 18.47 -16.79
CA ILE A 272 9.25 19.89 -16.51
C ILE A 272 10.74 20.09 -16.17
N PRO A 273 11.32 21.27 -16.46
CA PRO A 273 12.73 21.55 -16.19
C PRO A 273 13.07 21.46 -14.71
N ARG A 274 14.30 21.03 -14.40
CA ARG A 274 14.76 20.78 -13.01
C ARG A 274 14.67 22.02 -12.14
N GLU A 275 14.94 23.20 -12.69
CA GLU A 275 14.89 24.47 -11.98
C GLU A 275 13.52 24.83 -11.40
N PHE A 276 12.43 24.18 -11.84
CA PHE A 276 11.10 24.36 -11.26
C PHE A 276 10.93 23.63 -9.91
N PHE A 277 11.82 22.71 -9.58
CA PHE A 277 11.81 22.04 -8.29
C PHE A 277 12.59 22.78 -7.20
N ASP A 278 13.35 23.82 -7.58
CA ASP A 278 14.14 24.65 -6.66
C ASP A 278 13.33 25.83 -6.14
N GLY A 279 13.80 26.47 -5.06
CA GLY A 279 13.21 27.68 -4.50
C GLY A 279 11.92 27.43 -3.68
N SER A 280 11.21 28.53 -3.40
CA SER A 280 9.97 28.47 -2.61
C SER A 280 8.78 27.99 -3.44
N ILE A 281 7.71 27.55 -2.74
CA ILE A 281 6.46 27.17 -3.40
C ILE A 281 5.78 28.38 -4.08
N GLU A 282 5.94 29.57 -3.54
CA GLU A 282 5.41 30.81 -4.10
C GLU A 282 6.11 31.15 -5.44
N GLU A 283 7.42 30.95 -5.52
CA GLU A 283 8.19 31.10 -6.75
C GLU A 283 7.77 30.08 -7.79
N PHE A 284 7.57 28.82 -7.40
CA PHE A 284 7.04 27.79 -8.28
C PHE A 284 5.71 28.22 -8.91
N TRP A 285 4.74 28.65 -8.09
CA TRP A 285 3.43 29.05 -8.61
C TRP A 285 3.49 30.27 -9.54
N LYS A 286 4.42 31.21 -9.31
CA LYS A 286 4.61 32.37 -10.20
C LYS A 286 5.20 31.98 -11.55
N ARG A 287 6.12 31.01 -11.54
CA ARG A 287 6.83 30.58 -12.75
C ARG A 287 6.08 29.51 -13.54
N LEU A 288 5.19 28.75 -12.93
CA LEU A 288 4.51 27.64 -13.58
C LEU A 288 3.84 28.00 -14.93
N PRO A 289 3.21 29.18 -15.11
CA PRO A 289 2.67 29.63 -16.40
C PRO A 289 3.71 29.79 -17.53
N GLU A 290 5.01 29.86 -17.21
CA GLU A 290 6.08 29.89 -18.23
C GLU A 290 6.09 28.63 -19.08
N LEU A 291 5.56 27.52 -18.56
CA LEU A 291 5.50 26.23 -19.24
C LEU A 291 4.27 26.09 -20.17
N ASP A 292 3.27 26.94 -20.03
CA ASP A 292 1.97 26.77 -20.71
C ASP A 292 2.11 26.76 -22.24
N ALA A 293 2.95 27.64 -22.79
CA ALA A 293 3.14 27.74 -24.25
C ALA A 293 3.80 26.47 -24.83
N ASP A 294 4.79 25.89 -24.14
CA ASP A 294 5.45 24.65 -24.57
C ASP A 294 4.48 23.47 -24.49
N PHE A 295 3.76 23.34 -23.38
CA PHE A 295 2.78 22.26 -23.22
C PHE A 295 1.66 22.35 -24.26
N GLU A 296 1.17 23.54 -24.57
CA GLU A 296 0.14 23.73 -25.60
C GLU A 296 0.66 23.39 -27.00
N ALA A 297 1.89 23.82 -27.34
CA ALA A 297 2.49 23.46 -28.62
C ALA A 297 2.62 21.95 -28.80
N ARG A 298 3.12 21.27 -27.78
CA ARG A 298 3.26 19.80 -27.78
C ARG A 298 1.91 19.08 -27.77
N ARG A 299 0.92 19.59 -27.01
CA ARG A 299 -0.45 19.06 -26.99
C ARG A 299 -1.09 19.07 -28.37
N ARG A 300 -0.94 20.18 -29.12
CA ARG A 300 -1.48 20.29 -30.50
C ARG A 300 -0.90 19.24 -31.44
N VAL A 301 0.38 18.93 -31.30
CA VAL A 301 1.01 17.85 -32.10
C VAL A 301 0.37 16.51 -31.76
N LEU A 302 0.18 16.22 -30.47
CA LEU A 302 -0.45 14.97 -30.04
C LEU A 302 -1.91 14.86 -30.53
N ASP A 303 -2.68 15.92 -30.42
CA ASP A 303 -4.06 15.96 -30.91
C ASP A 303 -4.14 15.69 -32.42
N ALA A 304 -3.24 16.29 -33.19
CA ALA A 304 -3.16 16.05 -34.64
C ALA A 304 -2.82 14.60 -35.00
N GLU A 305 -2.08 13.91 -34.10
CA GLU A 305 -1.74 12.49 -34.24
C GLU A 305 -2.78 11.54 -33.59
N GLY A 306 -3.82 12.07 -32.96
CA GLY A 306 -4.82 11.29 -32.21
C GLY A 306 -4.26 10.61 -30.98
N LYS A 307 -3.24 11.22 -30.34
CA LYS A 307 -2.55 10.71 -29.16
C LYS A 307 -2.89 11.51 -27.90
N ARG A 308 -2.63 10.91 -26.74
CA ARG A 308 -2.77 11.55 -25.41
C ARG A 308 -1.54 11.28 -24.57
N TRP A 309 -1.23 12.19 -23.65
CA TRP A 309 -0.19 11.97 -22.66
C TRP A 309 -0.67 11.08 -21.51
N ARG A 310 0.26 10.21 -21.09
CA ARG A 310 0.17 9.45 -19.83
C ARG A 310 1.53 9.46 -19.15
N PHE A 311 1.54 9.63 -17.83
CA PHE A 311 2.76 9.44 -17.06
C PHE A 311 2.88 7.95 -16.73
N VAL A 312 3.78 7.28 -17.43
CA VAL A 312 3.89 5.82 -17.44
C VAL A 312 5.07 5.38 -16.57
N ALA A 313 4.81 4.40 -15.71
CA ALA A 313 5.82 3.59 -15.05
C ALA A 313 6.02 2.31 -15.85
N ARG A 314 7.25 1.98 -16.17
CA ARG A 314 7.61 0.81 -16.99
C ARG A 314 8.70 0.00 -16.32
N MET A 315 8.49 -1.30 -16.23
CA MET A 315 9.54 -2.28 -15.95
C MET A 315 9.57 -3.30 -17.09
N GLU A 316 10.72 -3.58 -17.63
CA GLU A 316 10.91 -4.64 -18.61
C GLU A 316 12.21 -5.39 -18.33
N HIS A 317 12.08 -6.69 -18.04
CA HIS A 317 13.20 -7.54 -17.63
C HIS A 317 14.08 -6.93 -16.52
N GLY A 318 13.45 -6.28 -15.53
CA GLY A 318 14.13 -5.64 -14.40
C GLY A 318 14.64 -4.22 -14.66
N LYS A 319 14.62 -3.72 -15.88
CA LYS A 319 14.94 -2.32 -16.19
C LYS A 319 13.71 -1.46 -15.92
N MET A 320 13.90 -0.33 -15.27
CA MET A 320 12.81 0.51 -14.81
C MET A 320 12.92 1.94 -15.35
N SER A 321 11.80 2.52 -15.75
CA SER A 321 11.71 3.93 -16.13
C SER A 321 10.36 4.53 -15.75
N VAL A 322 10.33 5.83 -15.53
CA VAL A 322 9.10 6.62 -15.38
C VAL A 322 9.19 7.86 -16.24
N GLY A 323 8.10 8.23 -16.89
CA GLY A 323 8.08 9.42 -17.75
C GLY A 323 6.76 9.66 -18.45
N LEU A 324 6.68 10.82 -19.10
CA LEU A 324 5.52 11.21 -19.89
C LEU A 324 5.60 10.57 -21.27
N GLU A 325 4.63 9.75 -21.61
CA GLU A 325 4.54 9.03 -22.90
C GLU A 325 3.28 9.44 -23.66
N ALA A 326 3.38 9.44 -25.00
CA ALA A 326 2.26 9.63 -25.89
C ALA A 326 1.67 8.27 -26.29
N VAL A 327 0.39 8.06 -26.01
CA VAL A 327 -0.35 6.83 -26.32
C VAL A 327 -1.43 7.10 -27.36
N ASP A 328 -1.57 6.20 -28.34
CA ASP A 328 -2.63 6.26 -29.35
C ASP A 328 -3.92 5.52 -28.89
N SER A 329 -4.99 5.64 -29.67
CA SER A 329 -6.31 5.09 -29.35
C SER A 329 -6.37 3.55 -29.24
N ARG A 330 -5.35 2.84 -29.69
CA ARG A 330 -5.26 1.38 -29.54
C ARG A 330 -4.61 0.95 -28.24
N HIS A 331 -3.91 1.89 -27.57
CA HIS A 331 -3.27 1.61 -26.31
C HIS A 331 -4.29 1.57 -25.17
N PRO A 332 -4.25 0.57 -24.25
CA PRO A 332 -5.21 0.48 -23.13
C PRO A 332 -5.26 1.72 -22.24
N PHE A 333 -4.18 2.48 -22.16
CA PHE A 333 -4.12 3.69 -21.32
C PHE A 333 -4.79 4.92 -21.95
N TYR A 334 -5.11 4.89 -23.24
CA TYR A 334 -5.70 6.04 -23.95
C TYR A 334 -7.02 6.50 -23.32
N GLY A 335 -7.90 5.56 -22.98
CA GLY A 335 -9.22 5.82 -22.40
C GLY A 335 -9.23 5.96 -20.88
N LEU A 336 -8.07 6.02 -20.21
CA LEU A 336 -8.03 6.13 -18.75
C LEU A 336 -8.51 7.52 -18.29
N GLU A 337 -9.65 7.56 -17.62
CA GLU A 337 -10.32 8.79 -17.17
C GLU A 337 -9.99 9.17 -15.72
N GLY A 338 -10.19 10.46 -15.41
CA GLY A 338 -10.11 11.00 -14.06
C GLY A 338 -8.76 10.78 -13.39
N SER A 339 -8.79 10.28 -12.15
CA SER A 339 -7.63 9.95 -11.33
C SER A 339 -7.41 8.43 -11.20
N ASN A 340 -8.01 7.63 -12.09
CA ASN A 340 -7.90 6.17 -12.05
C ASN A 340 -6.47 5.68 -12.32
N ASN A 341 -6.15 4.51 -11.78
CA ASN A 341 -4.92 3.78 -12.06
C ASN A 341 -5.20 2.61 -13.00
N ILE A 342 -4.19 2.25 -13.78
CA ILE A 342 -4.20 1.05 -14.61
C ILE A 342 -2.82 0.40 -14.57
N VAL A 343 -2.81 -0.93 -14.48
CA VAL A 343 -1.59 -1.76 -14.55
C VAL A 343 -1.78 -2.82 -15.62
N MET A 344 -0.83 -2.92 -16.51
CA MET A 344 -0.75 -3.93 -17.55
C MET A 344 0.42 -4.87 -17.27
N LEU A 345 0.13 -6.15 -17.08
CA LEU A 345 1.10 -7.20 -16.80
C LEU A 345 1.28 -8.07 -18.03
N THR A 346 2.49 -8.06 -18.62
CA THR A 346 2.89 -9.02 -19.66
C THR A 346 3.71 -10.11 -18.98
N THR A 347 3.25 -11.35 -19.09
CA THR A 347 3.90 -12.52 -18.49
C THR A 347 4.23 -13.57 -19.53
N GLU A 348 4.85 -14.68 -19.14
CA GLU A 348 5.05 -15.80 -20.08
C GLU A 348 3.72 -16.39 -20.54
N ARG A 349 2.69 -16.46 -19.66
CA ARG A 349 1.33 -16.93 -20.00
C ARG A 349 0.51 -15.91 -20.77
N TYR A 350 0.57 -14.64 -20.35
CA TYR A 350 -0.21 -13.52 -20.90
C TYR A 350 0.67 -12.62 -21.76
N ARG A 351 1.27 -13.21 -22.81
CA ARG A 351 2.24 -12.51 -23.67
C ARG A 351 1.55 -11.75 -24.80
N GLU A 352 0.64 -12.40 -25.50
CA GLU A 352 -0.10 -11.80 -26.63
C GLU A 352 -1.26 -10.94 -26.16
N PHE A 353 -1.88 -11.33 -25.06
CA PHE A 353 -2.98 -10.62 -24.40
C PHE A 353 -2.61 -10.31 -22.94
N PRO A 354 -1.92 -9.19 -22.70
CA PRO A 354 -1.52 -8.80 -21.36
C PRO A 354 -2.71 -8.65 -20.41
N MET A 355 -2.50 -8.98 -19.14
CA MET A 355 -3.51 -8.79 -18.11
C MET A 355 -3.63 -7.32 -17.74
N LEU A 356 -4.86 -6.81 -17.62
CA LEU A 356 -5.17 -5.43 -17.23
C LEU A 356 -5.89 -5.39 -15.89
N ILE A 357 -5.42 -4.53 -14.98
CA ILE A 357 -6.06 -4.23 -13.70
C ILE A 357 -6.31 -2.72 -13.66
N GLN A 358 -7.55 -2.29 -13.59
CA GLN A 358 -7.92 -0.86 -13.66
C GLN A 358 -8.98 -0.53 -12.61
N GLY A 359 -8.89 0.66 -12.04
CA GLY A 359 -9.90 1.19 -11.12
C GLY A 359 -9.38 2.37 -10.30
N TYR A 360 -10.06 2.66 -9.19
CA TYR A 360 -9.65 3.73 -8.29
C TYR A 360 -8.27 3.45 -7.69
N GLY A 361 -7.31 4.33 -7.95
CA GLY A 361 -5.94 4.24 -7.45
C GLY A 361 -5.71 4.98 -6.13
N ALA A 362 -6.74 5.62 -5.59
CA ALA A 362 -6.72 6.35 -4.33
C ALA A 362 -8.13 6.42 -3.72
N GLY A 363 -8.20 6.84 -2.47
CA GLY A 363 -9.45 7.01 -1.71
C GLY A 363 -9.44 6.23 -0.40
N ALA A 364 -9.88 6.87 0.68
CA ALA A 364 -9.81 6.30 2.02
C ALA A 364 -10.57 4.97 2.15
N ALA A 365 -11.79 4.91 1.64
CA ALA A 365 -12.63 3.72 1.72
C ALA A 365 -12.06 2.54 0.93
N VAL A 366 -11.53 2.80 -0.27
CA VAL A 366 -10.94 1.78 -1.14
C VAL A 366 -9.61 1.28 -0.57
N THR A 367 -8.77 2.20 -0.05
CA THR A 367 -7.52 1.82 0.62
C THR A 367 -7.78 1.02 1.89
N ALA A 368 -8.72 1.47 2.74
CA ALA A 368 -9.12 0.72 3.93
C ALA A 368 -9.63 -0.69 3.59
N ALA A 369 -10.42 -0.83 2.52
CA ALA A 369 -10.89 -2.13 2.05
C ALA A 369 -9.74 -3.05 1.57
N GLY A 370 -8.72 -2.49 0.93
CA GLY A 370 -7.51 -3.23 0.54
C GLY A 370 -6.70 -3.69 1.76
N VAL A 371 -6.55 -2.85 2.78
CA VAL A 371 -5.94 -3.23 4.08
C VAL A 371 -6.76 -4.34 4.72
N PHE A 372 -8.09 -4.21 4.74
CA PHE A 372 -8.98 -5.24 5.27
C PHE A 372 -8.83 -6.56 4.52
N SER A 373 -8.75 -6.55 3.20
CA SER A 373 -8.49 -7.75 2.39
C SER A 373 -7.17 -8.43 2.79
N ASN A 374 -6.10 -7.66 3.03
CA ASN A 374 -4.85 -8.21 3.53
C ASN A 374 -4.99 -8.80 4.95
N ILE A 375 -5.76 -8.18 5.85
CA ILE A 375 -6.06 -8.77 7.16
C ILE A 375 -6.75 -10.13 6.98
N MET A 376 -7.76 -10.21 6.11
CA MET A 376 -8.44 -11.48 5.82
C MET A 376 -7.49 -12.54 5.26
N SER A 377 -6.52 -12.14 4.43
CA SER A 377 -5.50 -13.03 3.88
C SER A 377 -4.55 -13.60 4.96
N THR A 378 -4.42 -12.96 6.12
CA THR A 378 -3.68 -13.53 7.25
C THR A 378 -4.44 -14.64 7.98
N ALA A 379 -5.77 -14.69 7.83
CA ALA A 379 -6.61 -15.74 8.41
C ALA A 379 -6.57 -17.06 7.61
N ASN A 380 -6.24 -17.00 6.33
CA ASN A 380 -6.26 -18.14 5.42
C ASN A 380 -4.90 -18.89 5.42
N ASN A 381 -4.51 -19.43 6.55
CA ASN A 381 -3.34 -20.31 6.69
C ASN A 381 -3.75 -21.71 7.10
#